data_86edf5cc81d335e65c53b91bb389d0ed
#
_entry.id   86edf5cc81d335e65c53b91bb389d0ed
#
_cell.length_a   1.000
_cell.length_b   1.000
_cell.length_c   1.000
_cell.angle_alpha   90.00
_cell.angle_beta   90.00
_cell.angle_gamma   90.00
#
_symmetry.space_group_name_H-M   'P 1'
#
loop_
_entity.id
_entity.type
_entity.pdbx_description
1 polymer ?
#
loop_
_entity_poly.entity_id
_entity_poly.type
_entity_poly.pdbx_seq_one_letter_code
_entity_poly.pdbx_strand_id
1 'polypeptide(L)'
;MALSAVWNGSLQTKSIACGHYNSHYVNENLSSQMDVKGRFFYMFKKEFWNSSALKIKSVKYLALMGVFIALKIVASKLYFPVSENLKVGFGFVLLTIESSILGPVAGALSAIITDNLGFFLGGGGVYFAGYTLTPVLACLVWSCFLYKQKITVVKIVIAKLINSLFVNVLIGSLWSSMLYGKGYLFYFTKSFIMNSLLFSIEVILLVIVFNALAPVLKRSKLIDSSNTFPIPWI
;
A
#
# COMPACT_ATOMS: atom_id res chain seq x y z
N MET A 1 2.16 -52.47 -30.79
CA MET A 1 2.01 -51.05 -31.22
C MET A 1 0.99 -50.30 -30.38
N ALA A 2 0.94 -50.46 -29.04
CA ALA A 2 -0.07 -49.84 -28.18
C ALA A 2 0.46 -49.26 -26.86
N LEU A 3 1.78 -49.11 -26.71
CA LEU A 3 2.41 -48.59 -25.48
C LEU A 3 3.03 -47.18 -25.62
N SER A 4 2.96 -46.55 -26.80
CA SER A 4 3.49 -45.19 -27.04
C SER A 4 2.49 -44.04 -26.85
N ALA A 5 1.21 -44.33 -26.79
CA ALA A 5 0.16 -43.28 -26.71
C ALA A 5 -0.15 -42.81 -25.29
N VAL A 6 0.12 -43.59 -24.25
CA VAL A 6 -0.17 -43.24 -22.85
C VAL A 6 0.90 -42.32 -22.25
N TRP A 7 2.11 -42.31 -22.80
CA TRP A 7 3.24 -41.54 -22.27
C TRP A 7 3.21 -40.04 -22.69
N ASN A 8 2.58 -39.72 -23.84
CA ASN A 8 2.52 -38.34 -24.36
C ASN A 8 1.46 -37.46 -23.64
N GLY A 9 0.39 -38.03 -23.09
CA GLY A 9 -0.64 -37.27 -22.38
C GLY A 9 -0.21 -36.74 -21.00
N SER A 10 0.65 -37.49 -20.29
CA SER A 10 1.13 -37.07 -18.97
C SER A 10 2.22 -36.02 -19.00
N LEU A 11 2.96 -35.95 -20.10
CA LEU A 11 4.02 -34.94 -20.30
C LEU A 11 3.45 -33.61 -20.78
N GLN A 12 2.35 -33.58 -21.55
CA GLN A 12 1.71 -32.34 -21.95
C GLN A 12 1.01 -31.65 -20.78
N THR A 13 0.34 -32.40 -19.92
CA THR A 13 -0.31 -31.82 -18.71
C THR A 13 0.71 -31.29 -17.69
N LYS A 14 1.86 -31.96 -17.53
CA LYS A 14 2.96 -31.45 -16.69
C LYS A 14 3.65 -30.24 -17.31
N SER A 15 3.80 -30.18 -18.64
CA SER A 15 4.38 -29.04 -19.34
C SER A 15 3.49 -27.78 -19.22
N ILE A 16 2.17 -27.92 -19.32
CA ILE A 16 1.24 -26.80 -19.19
C ILE A 16 1.20 -26.29 -17.74
N ALA A 17 1.20 -27.19 -16.75
CA ALA A 17 1.24 -26.82 -15.34
C ALA A 17 2.60 -26.18 -14.95
N CYS A 18 3.71 -26.69 -15.50
CA CYS A 18 5.05 -26.15 -15.27
C CYS A 18 5.25 -24.81 -16.00
N GLY A 19 4.68 -24.64 -17.19
CA GLY A 19 4.71 -23.37 -17.95
C GLY A 19 3.96 -22.25 -17.25
N HIS A 20 2.81 -22.55 -16.65
CA HIS A 20 2.01 -21.56 -15.91
C HIS A 20 2.66 -21.19 -14.55
N TYR A 21 3.30 -22.17 -13.88
CA TYR A 21 4.06 -21.93 -12.65
C TYR A 21 5.34 -21.14 -12.90
N ASN A 22 6.07 -21.45 -13.99
CA ASN A 22 7.28 -20.70 -14.36
C ASN A 22 6.99 -19.27 -14.84
N SER A 23 5.88 -19.01 -15.54
CA SER A 23 5.54 -17.67 -15.99
C SER A 23 5.22 -16.74 -14.81
N HIS A 24 4.60 -17.27 -13.74
CA HIS A 24 4.31 -16.51 -12.52
C HIS A 24 5.61 -16.20 -11.74
N TYR A 25 6.52 -17.17 -11.63
CA TYR A 25 7.83 -16.99 -10.97
C TYR A 25 8.78 -16.07 -11.76
N VAL A 26 8.79 -16.19 -13.09
CA VAL A 26 9.60 -15.33 -13.97
C VAL A 26 9.08 -13.89 -13.92
N ASN A 27 7.76 -13.68 -13.90
CA ASN A 27 7.18 -12.33 -13.77
C ASN A 27 7.43 -11.70 -12.38
N GLU A 28 7.43 -12.49 -11.30
CA GLU A 28 7.76 -11.99 -9.96
C GLU A 28 9.23 -11.55 -9.86
N ASN A 29 10.16 -12.28 -10.45
CA ASN A 29 11.59 -11.92 -10.47
C ASN A 29 11.87 -10.72 -11.40
N LEU A 30 11.20 -10.61 -12.54
CA LEU A 30 11.36 -9.45 -13.43
C LEU A 30 10.90 -8.16 -12.78
N SER A 31 9.80 -8.19 -12.02
CA SER A 31 9.27 -6.99 -11.36
C SER A 31 10.19 -6.46 -10.25
N SER A 32 10.96 -7.36 -9.61
CA SER A 32 11.88 -7.00 -8.52
C SER A 32 13.19 -6.37 -9.02
N GLN A 33 13.57 -6.58 -10.28
CA GLN A 33 14.83 -6.09 -10.87
C GLN A 33 14.66 -4.86 -11.78
N MET A 34 13.44 -4.43 -12.05
CA MET A 34 13.20 -3.28 -12.92
C MET A 34 13.65 -1.95 -12.31
N ASP A 35 14.32 -1.12 -13.11
CA ASP A 35 14.64 0.27 -12.78
C ASP A 35 13.38 1.14 -12.57
N VAL A 36 13.51 2.31 -11.97
CA VAL A 36 12.38 3.22 -11.64
C VAL A 36 11.48 3.48 -12.85
N LYS A 37 12.05 3.64 -14.04
CA LYS A 37 11.30 3.80 -15.29
C LYS A 37 10.50 2.56 -15.66
N GLY A 38 11.09 1.38 -15.60
CA GLY A 38 10.42 0.10 -15.89
C GLY A 38 9.26 -0.19 -14.92
N ARG A 39 9.39 0.26 -13.66
CA ARG A 39 8.36 0.11 -12.62
C ARG A 39 7.14 0.99 -12.86
N PHE A 40 7.35 2.22 -13.31
CA PHE A 40 6.25 3.09 -13.68
C PHE A 40 5.42 2.49 -14.82
N PHE A 41 6.08 1.87 -15.81
CA PHE A 41 5.39 1.14 -16.87
C PHE A 41 4.71 -0.16 -16.39
N TYR A 42 5.26 -0.83 -15.36
CA TYR A 42 4.65 -2.04 -14.80
C TYR A 42 3.31 -1.74 -14.12
N MET A 43 3.13 -0.56 -13.53
CA MET A 43 1.85 -0.13 -12.97
C MET A 43 0.71 -0.06 -14.00
N PHE A 44 1.04 0.23 -15.27
CA PHE A 44 0.05 0.24 -16.35
C PHE A 44 -0.24 -1.16 -16.90
N LYS A 45 0.51 -2.19 -16.51
CA LYS A 45 0.21 -3.56 -16.93
C LYS A 45 -1.00 -4.10 -16.19
N LYS A 46 -1.92 -4.68 -16.94
CA LYS A 46 -3.13 -5.33 -16.44
C LYS A 46 -2.86 -6.37 -15.35
N GLU A 47 -1.69 -7.01 -15.40
CA GLU A 47 -1.22 -8.02 -14.44
C GLU A 47 -1.03 -7.48 -13.02
N PHE A 48 -0.56 -6.23 -12.88
CA PHE A 48 -0.37 -5.57 -11.59
C PHE A 48 -1.72 -5.40 -10.86
N TRP A 49 -2.73 -4.92 -11.56
CA TRP A 49 -4.09 -4.71 -11.03
C TRP A 49 -4.82 -6.03 -10.80
N ASN A 50 -4.74 -6.96 -11.76
CA ASN A 50 -5.38 -8.27 -11.63
C ASN A 50 -4.82 -9.09 -10.47
N SER A 51 -3.51 -9.02 -10.21
CA SER A 51 -2.89 -9.75 -9.10
C SER A 51 -3.39 -9.26 -7.73
N SER A 52 -3.69 -7.97 -7.58
CA SER A 52 -4.29 -7.42 -6.37
C SER A 52 -5.80 -7.75 -6.29
N ALA A 53 -6.52 -7.67 -7.41
CA ALA A 53 -7.94 -8.02 -7.46
C ALA A 53 -8.20 -9.50 -7.12
N LEU A 54 -7.31 -10.41 -7.56
CA LEU A 54 -7.41 -11.83 -7.23
C LEU A 54 -7.26 -12.12 -5.72
N LYS A 55 -6.58 -11.26 -4.98
CA LYS A 55 -6.47 -11.40 -3.52
C LYS A 55 -7.81 -11.26 -2.81
N ILE A 56 -8.74 -10.47 -3.35
CA ILE A 56 -10.09 -10.32 -2.79
C ILE A 56 -10.86 -11.63 -2.81
N LYS A 57 -10.56 -12.52 -3.78
CA LYS A 57 -11.19 -13.85 -3.88
C LYS A 57 -10.62 -14.88 -2.89
N SER A 58 -9.50 -14.60 -2.27
CA SER A 58 -8.85 -15.50 -1.31
C SER A 58 -9.28 -15.18 0.11
N VAL A 59 -9.86 -16.16 0.81
CA VAL A 59 -10.30 -16.04 2.20
C VAL A 59 -9.18 -15.55 3.12
N LYS A 60 -7.94 -16.02 2.90
CA LYS A 60 -6.76 -15.58 3.66
C LYS A 60 -6.55 -14.07 3.58
N TYR A 61 -6.56 -13.51 2.37
CA TYR A 61 -6.34 -12.08 2.18
C TYR A 61 -7.55 -11.24 2.57
N LEU A 62 -8.77 -11.79 2.43
CA LEU A 62 -9.98 -11.12 2.88
C LEU A 62 -10.02 -11.00 4.42
N ALA A 63 -9.65 -12.07 5.14
CA ALA A 63 -9.52 -12.03 6.59
C ALA A 63 -8.43 -11.03 7.03
N LEU A 64 -7.28 -11.04 6.34
CA LEU A 64 -6.20 -10.08 6.62
C LEU A 64 -6.64 -8.64 6.40
N MET A 65 -7.40 -8.37 5.32
CA MET A 65 -7.98 -7.06 5.04
C MET A 65 -8.92 -6.62 6.18
N GLY A 66 -9.78 -7.51 6.69
CA GLY A 66 -10.64 -7.23 7.83
C GLY A 66 -9.87 -6.85 9.09
N VAL A 67 -8.77 -7.57 9.37
CA VAL A 67 -7.87 -7.24 10.48
C VAL A 67 -7.23 -5.86 10.31
N PHE A 68 -6.75 -5.52 9.11
CA PHE A 68 -6.19 -4.18 8.85
C PHE A 68 -7.24 -3.07 8.97
N ILE A 69 -8.47 -3.30 8.51
CA ILE A 69 -9.58 -2.35 8.69
C ILE A 69 -9.81 -2.08 10.18
N ALA A 70 -9.95 -3.14 10.99
CA ALA A 70 -10.14 -3.01 12.43
C ALA A 70 -8.97 -2.28 13.11
N LEU A 71 -7.73 -2.66 12.79
CA LEU A 71 -6.54 -2.02 13.34
C LEU A 71 -6.44 -0.54 12.96
N LYS A 72 -6.77 -0.18 11.72
CA LYS A 72 -6.77 1.22 11.27
C LYS A 72 -7.83 2.06 11.98
N ILE A 73 -9.02 1.50 12.23
CA ILE A 73 -10.08 2.18 13.00
C ILE A 73 -9.61 2.42 14.44
N VAL A 74 -9.01 1.43 15.09
CA VAL A 74 -8.43 1.60 16.44
C VAL A 74 -7.29 2.61 16.42
N ALA A 75 -6.36 2.49 15.46
CA ALA A 75 -5.23 3.39 15.33
C ALA A 75 -5.64 4.85 15.03
N SER A 76 -6.79 5.06 14.40
CA SER A 76 -7.33 6.42 14.17
C SER A 76 -7.68 7.16 15.48
N LYS A 77 -7.95 6.42 16.56
CA LYS A 77 -8.17 6.97 17.90
C LYS A 77 -6.88 7.19 18.69
N LEU A 78 -5.81 6.53 18.25
CA LEU A 78 -4.47 6.66 18.85
C LEU A 78 -3.69 7.72 18.07
N TYR A 79 -3.51 8.86 18.68
CA TYR A 79 -2.65 9.92 18.14
C TYR A 79 -1.69 10.41 19.21
N PHE A 80 -0.49 10.73 18.81
CA PHE A 80 0.49 11.36 19.70
C PHE A 80 0.48 12.87 19.44
N PRO A 81 0.07 13.69 20.42
CA PRO A 81 0.12 15.13 20.27
C PRO A 81 1.57 15.61 20.37
N VAL A 82 2.13 16.09 19.27
CA VAL A 82 3.46 16.71 19.23
C VAL A 82 3.38 18.19 19.63
N SER A 83 2.25 18.83 19.29
CA SER A 83 1.91 20.21 19.66
C SER A 83 0.39 20.36 19.67
N GLU A 84 -0.13 21.48 20.21
CA GLU A 84 -1.56 21.77 20.24
C GLU A 84 -2.27 21.58 18.88
N ASN A 85 -1.58 21.88 17.78
CA ASN A 85 -2.09 21.76 16.41
C ASN A 85 -1.47 20.63 15.61
N LEU A 86 -0.56 19.84 16.18
CA LEU A 86 0.21 18.81 15.48
C LEU A 86 0.02 17.45 16.16
N LYS A 87 -0.67 16.56 15.47
CA LYS A 87 -0.94 15.20 15.96
C LYS A 87 -0.40 14.19 14.97
N VAL A 88 0.38 13.23 15.45
CA VAL A 88 0.85 12.08 14.65
C VAL A 88 -0.10 10.92 14.89
N GLY A 89 -0.81 10.51 13.86
CA GLY A 89 -1.66 9.32 13.90
C GLY A 89 -0.91 8.11 13.34
N PHE A 90 -1.13 6.91 13.89
CA PHE A 90 -0.47 5.68 13.43
C PHE A 90 -1.14 5.01 12.22
N GLY A 91 -2.26 5.53 11.77
CA GLY A 91 -3.02 4.97 10.63
C GLY A 91 -2.23 4.88 9.32
N PHE A 92 -1.31 5.83 9.06
CA PHE A 92 -0.50 5.81 7.85
C PHE A 92 0.48 4.62 7.79
N VAL A 93 0.98 4.17 8.94
CA VAL A 93 1.87 3.00 9.02
C VAL A 93 1.13 1.75 8.59
N LEU A 94 -0.08 1.55 9.14
CA LEU A 94 -0.93 0.42 8.81
C LEU A 94 -1.35 0.44 7.34
N LEU A 95 -1.70 1.62 6.81
CA LEU A 95 -2.03 1.81 5.41
C LEU A 95 -0.85 1.42 4.50
N THR A 96 0.37 1.81 4.87
CA THR A 96 1.58 1.52 4.10
C THR A 96 1.88 0.02 4.07
N ILE A 97 1.81 -0.66 5.23
CA ILE A 97 2.02 -2.11 5.34
C ILE A 97 0.95 -2.85 4.54
N GLU A 98 -0.31 -2.50 4.73
CA GLU A 98 -1.43 -3.07 4.01
C GLU A 98 -1.28 -2.93 2.50
N SER A 99 -0.94 -1.74 2.03
CA SER A 99 -0.71 -1.45 0.60
C SER A 99 0.42 -2.30 0.01
N SER A 100 1.47 -2.56 0.79
CA SER A 100 2.58 -3.42 0.37
C SER A 100 2.18 -4.89 0.24
N ILE A 101 1.21 -5.35 1.04
CA ILE A 101 0.74 -6.74 1.06
C ILE A 101 -0.42 -6.95 0.08
N LEU A 102 -1.48 -6.14 0.18
CA LEU A 102 -2.72 -6.32 -0.58
C LEU A 102 -2.62 -5.75 -2.01
N GLY A 103 -1.82 -4.71 -2.20
CA GLY A 103 -1.68 -4.02 -3.48
C GLY A 103 -2.80 -3.01 -3.75
N PRO A 104 -2.87 -2.46 -4.99
CA PRO A 104 -3.67 -1.27 -5.27
C PRO A 104 -5.19 -1.50 -5.17
N VAL A 105 -5.71 -2.61 -5.70
CA VAL A 105 -7.17 -2.85 -5.77
C VAL A 105 -7.73 -3.23 -4.41
N ALA A 106 -7.16 -4.26 -3.77
CA ALA A 106 -7.64 -4.73 -2.47
C ALA A 106 -7.37 -3.69 -1.37
N GLY A 107 -6.22 -2.99 -1.41
CA GLY A 107 -5.90 -1.92 -0.47
C GLY A 107 -6.80 -0.69 -0.64
N ALA A 108 -7.14 -0.30 -1.88
CA ALA A 108 -8.08 0.79 -2.14
C ALA A 108 -9.49 0.48 -1.61
N LEU A 109 -9.97 -0.75 -1.83
CA LEU A 109 -11.24 -1.20 -1.28
C LEU A 109 -11.24 -1.15 0.26
N SER A 110 -10.17 -1.65 0.89
CA SER A 110 -10.00 -1.55 2.34
C SER A 110 -9.95 -0.11 2.84
N ALA A 111 -9.31 0.80 2.10
CA ALA A 111 -9.23 2.21 2.45
C ALA A 111 -10.63 2.87 2.45
N ILE A 112 -11.44 2.59 1.41
CA ILE A 112 -12.83 3.07 1.34
C ILE A 112 -13.65 2.56 2.52
N ILE A 113 -13.58 1.26 2.82
CA ILE A 113 -14.33 0.65 3.92
C ILE A 113 -13.88 1.26 5.26
N THR A 114 -12.57 1.39 5.48
CA THR A 114 -12.02 1.96 6.72
C THR A 114 -12.46 3.40 6.94
N ASP A 115 -12.43 4.24 5.90
CA ASP A 115 -12.80 5.65 6.01
C ASP A 115 -14.29 5.80 6.35
N ASN A 116 -15.16 5.08 5.61
CA ASN A 116 -16.59 5.11 5.87
C ASN A 116 -16.93 4.57 7.27
N LEU A 117 -16.40 3.40 7.65
CA LEU A 117 -16.63 2.86 9.00
C LEU A 117 -16.06 3.78 10.08
N GLY A 118 -14.87 4.35 9.85
CA GLY A 118 -14.26 5.32 10.76
C GLY A 118 -15.12 6.55 10.98
N PHE A 119 -15.77 7.05 9.93
CA PHE A 119 -16.72 8.15 10.01
C PHE A 119 -17.96 7.78 10.86
N PHE A 120 -18.61 6.67 10.54
CA PHE A 120 -19.80 6.22 11.29
C PHE A 120 -19.50 5.93 12.77
N LEU A 121 -18.33 5.35 13.08
CA LEU A 121 -17.89 5.05 14.44
C LEU A 121 -17.27 6.26 15.15
N GLY A 122 -16.92 7.30 14.41
CA GLY A 122 -16.27 8.50 14.93
C GLY A 122 -17.20 9.50 15.61
N GLY A 123 -18.51 9.38 15.39
CA GLY A 123 -19.54 10.11 16.14
C GLY A 123 -19.68 11.60 15.84
N GLY A 124 -19.23 12.10 14.68
CA GLY A 124 -19.52 13.50 14.37
C GLY A 124 -18.69 14.10 13.23
N GLY A 125 -19.27 15.10 12.60
CA GLY A 125 -18.68 15.86 11.50
C GLY A 125 -19.54 15.81 10.23
N VAL A 126 -19.20 16.64 9.25
CA VAL A 126 -19.82 16.60 7.92
C VAL A 126 -19.11 15.54 7.09
N TYR A 127 -19.85 14.54 6.62
CA TYR A 127 -19.29 13.57 5.68
C TYR A 127 -18.98 14.26 4.36
N PHE A 128 -17.75 14.13 3.92
CA PHE A 128 -17.31 14.65 2.64
C PHE A 128 -16.54 13.55 1.87
N ALA A 129 -17.14 13.07 0.77
CA ALA A 129 -16.59 11.98 -0.04
C ALA A 129 -15.16 12.24 -0.55
N GLY A 130 -14.75 13.50 -0.68
CA GLY A 130 -13.39 13.86 -1.04
C GLY A 130 -12.34 13.33 -0.06
N TYR A 131 -12.65 13.30 1.23
CA TYR A 131 -11.72 12.74 2.22
C TYR A 131 -11.54 11.23 2.07
N THR A 132 -12.57 10.50 1.63
CA THR A 132 -12.46 9.07 1.31
C THR A 132 -11.50 8.81 0.15
N LEU A 133 -11.41 9.74 -0.80
CA LEU A 133 -10.48 9.61 -1.93
C LEU A 133 -9.00 9.73 -1.48
N THR A 134 -8.72 10.49 -0.43
CA THR A 134 -7.36 10.71 0.08
C THR A 134 -6.65 9.40 0.47
N PRO A 135 -7.18 8.52 1.35
CA PRO A 135 -6.54 7.25 1.68
C PRO A 135 -6.49 6.27 0.51
N VAL A 136 -7.43 6.36 -0.45
CA VAL A 136 -7.38 5.57 -1.69
C VAL A 136 -6.17 5.98 -2.53
N LEU A 137 -5.98 7.27 -2.78
CA LEU A 137 -4.82 7.78 -3.52
C LEU A 137 -3.52 7.48 -2.78
N ALA A 138 -3.49 7.63 -1.46
CA ALA A 138 -2.35 7.26 -0.65
C ALA A 138 -2.01 5.76 -0.80
N CYS A 139 -3.00 4.89 -0.76
CA CYS A 139 -2.81 3.45 -0.98
C CYS A 139 -2.25 3.15 -2.37
N LEU A 140 -2.74 3.83 -3.41
CA LEU A 140 -2.22 3.68 -4.77
C LEU A 140 -0.74 4.05 -4.84
N VAL A 141 -0.36 5.21 -4.29
CA VAL A 141 1.04 5.64 -4.24
C VAL A 141 1.91 4.60 -3.54
N TRP A 142 1.53 4.16 -2.33
CA TRP A 142 2.29 3.15 -1.59
C TRP A 142 2.39 1.82 -2.33
N SER A 143 1.30 1.35 -2.93
CA SER A 143 1.29 0.12 -3.72
C SER A 143 2.24 0.18 -4.92
N CYS A 144 2.33 1.33 -5.58
CA CYS A 144 3.23 1.53 -6.70
C CYS A 144 4.70 1.31 -6.35
N PHE A 145 5.09 1.70 -5.14
CA PHE A 145 6.49 1.62 -4.71
C PHE A 145 6.83 0.34 -3.93
N LEU A 146 5.86 -0.25 -3.23
CA LEU A 146 6.12 -1.35 -2.30
C LEU A 146 5.50 -2.69 -2.72
N TYR A 147 4.39 -2.69 -3.48
CA TYR A 147 3.69 -3.93 -3.82
C TYR A 147 4.50 -4.78 -4.79
N LYS A 148 4.76 -6.05 -4.43
CA LYS A 148 5.57 -6.99 -5.21
C LYS A 148 6.96 -6.45 -5.59
N GLN A 149 7.58 -5.68 -4.71
CA GLN A 149 8.89 -5.09 -4.95
C GLN A 149 9.82 -5.29 -3.77
N LYS A 150 11.13 -5.21 -4.03
CA LYS A 150 12.12 -5.10 -2.96
C LYS A 150 11.92 -3.78 -2.23
N ILE A 151 11.71 -3.87 -0.92
CA ILE A 151 11.54 -2.71 -0.05
C ILE A 151 12.93 -2.14 0.23
N THR A 152 13.12 -0.87 -0.07
CA THR A 152 14.37 -0.12 0.22
C THR A 152 14.02 1.19 0.91
N VAL A 153 14.95 1.72 1.71
CA VAL A 153 14.75 2.98 2.42
C VAL A 153 14.44 4.12 1.43
N VAL A 154 15.19 4.18 0.32
CA VAL A 154 14.97 5.21 -0.72
C VAL A 154 13.57 5.16 -1.30
N LYS A 155 13.00 3.97 -1.54
CA LYS A 155 11.61 3.84 -2.03
C LYS A 155 10.60 4.32 -1.01
N ILE A 156 10.81 4.03 0.27
CA ILE A 156 9.94 4.51 1.35
C ILE A 156 9.98 6.04 1.40
N VAL A 157 11.18 6.64 1.32
CA VAL A 157 11.35 8.10 1.33
C VAL A 157 10.64 8.75 0.15
N ILE A 158 10.87 8.24 -1.07
CA ILE A 158 10.27 8.80 -2.30
C ILE A 158 8.74 8.63 -2.27
N ALA A 159 8.24 7.45 -1.93
CA ALA A 159 6.81 7.20 -1.82
C ALA A 159 6.14 8.11 -0.77
N LYS A 160 6.81 8.29 0.39
CA LYS A 160 6.35 9.21 1.43
C LYS A 160 6.35 10.65 0.96
N LEU A 161 7.39 11.08 0.25
CA LEU A 161 7.48 12.43 -0.30
C LEU A 161 6.32 12.71 -1.27
N ILE A 162 6.08 11.80 -2.21
CA ILE A 162 4.98 11.91 -3.17
C ILE A 162 3.64 11.95 -2.44
N ASN A 163 3.44 11.03 -1.49
CA ASN A 163 2.19 10.98 -0.73
C ASN A 163 1.97 12.24 0.10
N SER A 164 3.01 12.75 0.75
CA SER A 164 2.94 13.97 1.55
C SER A 164 2.61 15.20 0.71
N LEU A 165 3.31 15.40 -0.42
CA LEU A 165 3.12 16.57 -1.27
C LEU A 165 1.82 16.50 -2.09
N PHE A 166 1.60 15.39 -2.83
CA PHE A 166 0.45 15.31 -3.74
C PHE A 166 -0.84 14.98 -3.01
N VAL A 167 -0.85 14.01 -2.12
CA VAL A 167 -2.09 13.55 -1.48
C VAL A 167 -2.46 14.44 -0.30
N ASN A 168 -1.55 14.65 0.64
CA ASN A 168 -1.88 15.41 1.86
C ASN A 168 -1.88 16.92 1.63
N VAL A 169 -0.83 17.47 0.97
CA VAL A 169 -0.72 18.92 0.81
C VAL A 169 -1.62 19.42 -0.31
N LEU A 170 -1.49 18.92 -1.55
CA LEU A 170 -2.28 19.44 -2.67
C LEU A 170 -3.76 19.05 -2.54
N ILE A 171 -4.06 17.76 -2.51
CA ILE A 171 -5.45 17.27 -2.53
C ILE A 171 -6.14 17.51 -1.19
N GLY A 172 -5.48 17.24 -0.06
CA GLY A 172 -6.03 17.48 1.27
C GLY A 172 -6.38 18.95 1.52
N SER A 173 -5.56 19.89 1.03
CA SER A 173 -5.85 21.32 1.11
C SER A 173 -7.03 21.73 0.24
N LEU A 174 -7.18 21.09 -0.94
CA LEU A 174 -8.33 21.32 -1.81
C LEU A 174 -9.63 20.93 -1.11
N TRP A 175 -9.70 19.73 -0.53
CA TRP A 175 -10.88 19.29 0.21
C TRP A 175 -11.18 20.18 1.40
N SER A 176 -10.15 20.58 2.14
CA SER A 176 -10.32 21.49 3.30
C SER A 176 -10.83 22.85 2.88
N SER A 177 -10.38 23.40 1.75
CA SER A 177 -10.87 24.69 1.26
C SER A 177 -12.32 24.63 0.79
N MET A 178 -12.72 23.50 0.15
CA MET A 178 -14.10 23.30 -0.28
C MET A 178 -15.07 23.10 0.92
N LEU A 179 -14.63 22.44 1.98
CA LEU A 179 -15.48 22.12 3.11
C LEU A 179 -15.60 23.29 4.10
N TYR A 180 -14.50 23.99 4.37
CA TYR A 180 -14.46 25.02 5.43
C TYR A 180 -14.45 26.45 4.90
N GLY A 181 -14.45 26.68 3.58
CA GLY A 181 -14.65 27.98 2.96
C GLY A 181 -13.49 28.98 3.08
N LYS A 182 -12.39 28.64 3.80
CA LYS A 182 -11.18 29.49 3.81
C LYS A 182 -10.38 29.25 2.53
N GLY A 183 -9.67 30.26 2.05
CA GLY A 183 -8.92 30.20 0.80
C GLY A 183 -7.95 29.02 0.73
N TYR A 184 -7.77 28.45 -0.48
CA TYR A 184 -6.90 27.29 -0.73
C TYR A 184 -5.47 27.50 -0.21
N LEU A 185 -4.88 28.68 -0.43
CA LEU A 185 -3.52 29.00 0.02
C LEU A 185 -3.34 28.91 1.53
N PHE A 186 -4.35 29.24 2.31
CA PHE A 186 -4.30 29.10 3.77
C PHE A 186 -4.11 27.63 4.21
N TYR A 187 -4.92 26.73 3.63
CA TYR A 187 -4.81 25.30 3.95
C TYR A 187 -3.55 24.69 3.36
N PHE A 188 -3.15 25.10 2.16
CA PHE A 188 -1.92 24.64 1.52
C PHE A 188 -0.70 24.96 2.39
N THR A 189 -0.54 26.23 2.81
CA THR A 189 0.60 26.65 3.64
C THR A 189 0.62 25.90 4.96
N LYS A 190 -0.54 25.80 5.63
CA LYS A 190 -0.68 25.04 6.88
C LYS A 190 -0.31 23.57 6.69
N SER A 191 -0.86 22.90 5.68
CA SER A 191 -0.57 21.48 5.39
C SER A 191 0.89 21.26 5.00
N PHE A 192 1.48 22.17 4.22
CA PHE A 192 2.88 22.09 3.80
C PHE A 192 3.83 22.13 5.00
N ILE A 193 3.65 23.10 5.90
CA ILE A 193 4.48 23.24 7.11
C ILE A 193 4.33 21.99 7.98
N MET A 194 3.09 21.55 8.25
CA MET A 194 2.82 20.39 9.10
C MET A 194 3.43 19.10 8.53
N ASN A 195 3.21 18.82 7.24
CA ASN A 195 3.76 17.63 6.59
C ASN A 195 5.30 17.67 6.50
N SER A 196 5.91 18.85 6.30
CA SER A 196 7.37 18.99 6.29
C SER A 196 7.97 18.68 7.64
N LEU A 197 7.39 19.16 8.73
CA LEU A 197 7.86 18.89 10.09
C LEU A 197 7.72 17.40 10.45
N LEU A 198 6.60 16.78 10.07
CA LEU A 198 6.34 15.37 10.38
C LEU A 198 7.11 14.40 9.47
N PHE A 199 7.53 14.84 8.29
CA PHE A 199 8.12 13.97 7.27
C PHE A 199 9.26 13.11 7.80
N SER A 200 10.23 13.71 8.47
CA SER A 200 11.40 12.99 9.00
C SER A 200 11.00 11.95 10.06
N ILE A 201 10.10 12.33 10.97
CA ILE A 201 9.62 11.45 12.04
C ILE A 201 8.89 10.24 11.45
N GLU A 202 8.00 10.49 10.50
CA GLU A 202 7.19 9.45 9.86
C GLU A 202 8.01 8.50 8.98
N VAL A 203 9.05 8.99 8.31
CA VAL A 203 9.99 8.14 7.55
C VAL A 203 10.77 7.22 8.49
N ILE A 204 11.33 7.77 9.57
CA ILE A 204 12.08 6.98 10.55
C ILE A 204 11.18 5.90 11.16
N LEU A 205 9.94 6.28 11.53
CA LEU A 205 8.97 5.35 12.09
C LEU A 205 8.61 4.23 11.11
N LEU A 206 8.41 4.54 9.83
CA LEU A 206 8.15 3.54 8.80
C LEU A 206 9.32 2.56 8.65
N VAL A 207 10.55 3.04 8.60
CA VAL A 207 11.75 2.19 8.48
C VAL A 207 11.87 1.28 9.70
N ILE A 208 11.67 1.79 10.91
CA ILE A 208 11.71 0.99 12.14
C ILE A 208 10.64 -0.10 12.11
N VAL A 209 9.39 0.27 11.80
CA VAL A 209 8.26 -0.68 11.78
C VAL A 209 8.44 -1.74 10.70
N PHE A 210 8.87 -1.38 9.50
CA PHE A 210 9.15 -2.36 8.45
C PHE A 210 10.26 -3.32 8.85
N ASN A 211 11.34 -2.84 9.48
CA ASN A 211 12.40 -3.72 9.98
C ASN A 211 11.92 -4.65 11.10
N ALA A 212 11.08 -4.16 12.01
CA ALA A 212 10.52 -4.96 13.10
C ALA A 212 9.54 -6.04 12.58
N LEU A 213 8.71 -5.70 11.58
CA LEU A 213 7.73 -6.63 11.01
C LEU A 213 8.32 -7.55 9.93
N ALA A 214 9.48 -7.22 9.41
CA ALA A 214 10.16 -7.95 8.35
C ALA A 214 10.20 -9.47 8.54
N PRO A 215 10.67 -10.00 9.68
CA PRO A 215 10.77 -11.45 9.88
C PRO A 215 9.37 -12.10 9.86
N VAL A 216 8.36 -11.45 10.40
CA VAL A 216 6.98 -11.95 10.44
C VAL A 216 6.37 -11.97 9.02
N LEU A 217 6.52 -10.89 8.28
CA LEU A 217 6.00 -10.76 6.92
C LEU A 217 6.66 -11.76 5.95
N LYS A 218 7.97 -12.00 6.10
CA LYS A 218 8.71 -12.99 5.32
C LYS A 218 8.29 -14.41 5.68
N ARG A 219 8.17 -14.73 6.96
CA ARG A 219 7.74 -16.06 7.45
C ARG A 219 6.32 -16.41 7.01
N SER A 220 5.43 -15.42 6.97
CA SER A 220 4.04 -15.58 6.52
C SER A 220 3.89 -15.62 4.99
N LYS A 221 4.99 -15.49 4.22
CA LYS A 221 5.00 -15.40 2.76
C LYS A 221 4.05 -14.30 2.22
N LEU A 222 3.92 -13.20 2.96
CA LEU A 222 3.07 -12.06 2.59
C LEU A 222 3.80 -11.06 1.71
N ILE A 223 5.14 -10.99 1.83
CA ILE A 223 6.02 -10.20 0.97
C ILE A 223 7.02 -11.11 0.27
N ASP A 224 7.62 -10.60 -0.79
CA ASP A 224 8.58 -11.32 -1.61
C ASP A 224 9.77 -11.81 -0.76
N SER A 225 10.18 -13.06 -0.98
CA SER A 225 11.33 -13.68 -0.32
C SER A 225 12.67 -13.00 -0.66
N SER A 226 12.73 -12.25 -1.75
CA SER A 226 13.90 -11.48 -2.18
C SER A 226 14.21 -10.26 -1.29
N ASN A 227 13.29 -9.90 -0.37
CA ASN A 227 13.55 -8.82 0.58
C ASN A 227 14.60 -9.24 1.60
N THR A 228 15.67 -8.46 1.70
CA THR A 228 16.72 -8.58 2.70
C THR A 228 16.43 -7.65 3.88
N PHE A 229 16.77 -8.09 5.10
CA PHE A 229 16.60 -7.29 6.32
C PHE A 229 17.89 -7.32 7.14
N PRO A 230 18.34 -6.22 7.73
CA PRO A 230 17.71 -4.88 7.70
C PRO A 230 17.52 -4.35 6.28
N ILE A 231 16.49 -3.50 6.09
CA ILE A 231 16.14 -2.95 4.78
C ILE A 231 17.34 -2.21 4.20
N PRO A 232 17.79 -2.56 2.96
CA PRO A 232 18.91 -1.89 2.33
C PRO A 232 18.56 -0.44 2.00
N TRP A 233 19.59 0.41 1.98
CA TRP A 233 19.41 1.82 1.63
C TRP A 233 18.97 2.00 0.17
N ILE A 234 19.52 1.15 -0.74
CA ILE A 234 19.28 1.20 -2.19
C ILE A 234 18.82 -0.17 -2.71
#